data_e0b72ff1b7d4af058615aa939c306d10
#
_entry.id   e0b72ff1b7d4af058615aa939c306d10
#
_cell.length_a   1.000
_cell.length_b   1.000
_cell.length_c   1.000
_cell.angle_alpha   90.00
_cell.angle_beta   90.00
_cell.angle_gamma   90.00
#
_symmetry.space_group_name_H-M   'P 1'
#
loop_
_entity.id
_entity.type
_entity.pdbx_description
1 polymer ?
#
loop_
_entity_poly.entity_id
_entity_poly.type
_entity_poly.pdbx_seq_one_letter_code
_entity_poly.pdbx_strand_id
1 'polypeptide(L)'
;MNEQKTTLTADRVQAEYEKGVQYNTGLGLYEDVKQCENFVEGKQWEGLKSKNLRPITMNVLDPIVHYKVAQIVSNDVDQEVEPFLPDEQAEYAAKILEQSIDRVVERTKLKSKHHMVLRDACVDGDAALYFYFDASKQSGFG
;
A
#
# COMPACT_ATOMS: atom_id res chain seq x y z
N MET A 1 -0.54 37.68 -8.46
CA MET A 1 -1.53 36.59 -8.27
C MET A 1 -1.36 36.13 -6.82
N ASN A 2 -2.28 36.57 -5.92
CA ASN A 2 -2.18 36.27 -4.49
C ASN A 2 -2.60 34.81 -4.27
N GLU A 3 -1.65 33.93 -4.03
CA GLU A 3 -1.92 32.61 -3.44
C GLU A 3 -2.40 32.83 -2.01
N GLN A 4 -3.70 32.83 -1.81
CA GLN A 4 -4.26 32.70 -0.47
C GLN A 4 -3.77 31.39 0.12
N LYS A 5 -2.83 31.45 1.07
CA LYS A 5 -2.53 30.34 1.97
C LYS A 5 -3.82 29.96 2.68
N THR A 6 -4.54 29.02 2.11
CA THR A 6 -5.79 28.52 2.68
C THR A 6 -5.42 27.67 3.90
N THR A 7 -5.66 28.19 5.08
CA THR A 7 -5.38 27.50 6.35
C THR A 7 -6.19 26.21 6.39
N LEU A 8 -5.51 25.07 6.47
CA LEU A 8 -6.13 23.76 6.65
C LEU A 8 -6.72 23.68 8.07
N THR A 9 -8.04 23.71 8.17
CA THR A 9 -8.76 23.46 9.42
C THR A 9 -9.24 22.01 9.45
N ALA A 10 -9.41 21.43 10.65
CA ALA A 10 -9.91 20.06 10.81
C ALA A 10 -11.25 19.85 10.09
N ASP A 11 -12.17 20.80 10.21
CA ASP A 11 -13.48 20.75 9.56
C ASP A 11 -13.38 20.70 8.05
N ARG A 12 -12.44 21.42 7.47
CA ARG A 12 -12.20 21.41 6.03
C ARG A 12 -11.65 20.07 5.55
N VAL A 13 -10.71 19.50 6.30
CA VAL A 13 -10.16 18.18 5.98
C VAL A 13 -11.26 17.13 6.03
N GLN A 14 -12.11 17.18 7.06
CA GLN A 14 -13.25 16.29 7.20
C GLN A 14 -14.24 16.45 6.02
N ALA A 15 -14.56 17.66 5.65
CA ALA A 15 -15.49 17.93 4.53
C ALA A 15 -14.94 17.41 3.19
N GLU A 16 -13.65 17.55 2.93
CA GLU A 16 -13.02 17.00 1.71
C GLU A 16 -12.98 15.46 1.74
N TYR A 17 -12.73 14.86 2.90
CA TYR A 17 -12.81 13.41 3.07
C TYR A 17 -14.23 12.89 2.76
N GLU A 18 -15.26 13.52 3.33
CA GLU A 18 -16.66 13.14 3.10
C GLU A 18 -17.07 13.27 1.63
N LYS A 19 -16.60 14.30 0.94
CA LYS A 19 -16.81 14.43 -0.52
C LYS A 19 -16.17 13.29 -1.29
N GLY A 20 -14.95 12.88 -0.91
CA GLY A 20 -14.25 11.74 -1.51
C GLY A 20 -15.03 10.44 -1.30
N VAL A 21 -15.52 10.19 -0.09
CA VAL A 21 -16.36 9.02 0.22
C VAL A 21 -17.65 9.02 -0.61
N GLN A 22 -18.34 10.16 -0.70
CA GLN A 22 -19.56 10.28 -1.50
C GLN A 22 -19.29 10.04 -2.98
N TYR A 23 -18.19 10.56 -3.51
CA TYR A 23 -17.80 10.35 -4.89
C TYR A 23 -17.53 8.87 -5.17
N ASN A 24 -16.72 8.20 -4.35
CA ASN A 24 -16.42 6.78 -4.50
C ASN A 24 -17.68 5.91 -4.38
N THR A 25 -18.57 6.25 -3.45
CA THR A 25 -19.86 5.57 -3.30
C THR A 25 -20.73 5.77 -4.54
N GLY A 26 -20.77 6.98 -5.10
CA GLY A 26 -21.51 7.28 -6.32
C GLY A 26 -21.01 6.54 -7.56
N LEU A 27 -19.74 6.19 -7.60
CA LEU A 27 -19.13 5.36 -8.66
C LEU A 27 -19.29 3.85 -8.42
N GLY A 28 -19.78 3.41 -7.25
CA GLY A 28 -19.89 1.99 -6.91
C GLY A 28 -18.57 1.30 -6.59
N LEU A 29 -17.49 2.06 -6.35
CA LEU A 29 -16.14 1.49 -6.17
C LEU A 29 -16.05 0.51 -5.00
N TYR A 30 -16.79 0.71 -3.93
CA TYR A 30 -16.77 -0.19 -2.77
C TYR A 30 -17.39 -1.55 -3.09
N GLU A 31 -18.45 -1.58 -3.92
CA GLU A 31 -19.07 -2.80 -4.42
C GLU A 31 -18.14 -3.53 -5.38
N ASP A 32 -17.45 -2.80 -6.25
CA ASP A 32 -16.50 -3.35 -7.21
C ASP A 32 -15.31 -4.00 -6.49
N VAL A 33 -14.72 -3.33 -5.49
CA VAL A 33 -13.63 -3.89 -4.65
C VAL A 33 -14.10 -5.18 -3.98
N LYS A 34 -15.27 -5.17 -3.36
CA LYS A 34 -15.83 -6.37 -2.72
C LYS A 34 -16.03 -7.50 -3.71
N GLN A 35 -16.45 -7.19 -4.92
CA GLN A 35 -16.62 -8.18 -5.98
C GLN A 35 -15.26 -8.74 -6.43
N CYS A 36 -14.25 -7.90 -6.62
CA CYS A 36 -12.89 -8.33 -6.96
C CYS A 36 -12.31 -9.27 -5.91
N GLU A 37 -12.41 -8.92 -4.63
CA GLU A 37 -11.98 -9.78 -3.52
C GLU A 37 -12.73 -11.13 -3.51
N ASN A 38 -14.05 -11.11 -3.69
CA ASN A 38 -14.85 -12.34 -3.78
C ASN A 38 -14.38 -13.24 -4.93
N PHE A 39 -14.01 -12.67 -6.06
CA PHE A 39 -13.49 -13.45 -7.20
C PHE A 39 -12.14 -14.10 -6.87
N VAL A 40 -11.23 -13.36 -6.23
CA VAL A 40 -9.91 -13.88 -5.84
C VAL A 40 -10.04 -14.94 -4.74
N GLU A 41 -10.97 -14.76 -3.80
CA GLU A 41 -11.25 -15.75 -2.75
C GLU A 41 -12.05 -16.97 -3.24
N GLY A 42 -12.48 -16.99 -4.50
CA GLY A 42 -13.31 -18.07 -5.04
C GLY A 42 -14.77 -18.03 -4.59
N LYS A 43 -15.21 -16.89 -4.06
CA LYS A 43 -16.58 -16.64 -3.58
C LYS A 43 -17.47 -15.95 -4.63
N GLN A 44 -17.15 -16.09 -5.92
CA GLN A 44 -17.85 -15.40 -7.02
C GLN A 44 -19.36 -15.72 -7.09
N TRP A 45 -19.82 -16.75 -6.39
CA TRP A 45 -21.23 -17.16 -6.35
C TRP A 45 -21.97 -16.65 -5.11
N GLU A 46 -21.34 -15.81 -4.30
CA GLU A 46 -21.97 -15.24 -3.11
C GLU A 46 -23.21 -14.44 -3.50
N GLY A 47 -24.35 -14.74 -2.86
CA GLY A 47 -25.62 -14.10 -3.16
C GLY A 47 -26.45 -14.76 -4.29
N LEU A 48 -25.91 -15.72 -5.03
CA LEU A 48 -26.67 -16.46 -6.05
C LEU A 48 -27.67 -17.45 -5.43
N LYS A 49 -28.95 -17.16 -5.55
CA LYS A 49 -30.04 -18.04 -5.10
C LYS A 49 -30.52 -18.92 -6.24
N SER A 50 -29.84 -20.02 -6.51
CA SER A 50 -30.30 -21.03 -7.47
C SER A 50 -30.59 -22.34 -6.77
N LYS A 51 -31.80 -22.88 -6.96
CA LYS A 51 -32.18 -24.20 -6.42
C LYS A 51 -31.67 -25.39 -7.25
N ASN A 52 -31.33 -25.16 -8.51
CA ASN A 52 -31.08 -26.22 -9.49
C ASN A 52 -29.64 -26.29 -10.02
N LEU A 53 -28.79 -25.30 -9.68
CA LEU A 53 -27.42 -25.26 -10.13
C LEU A 53 -26.47 -25.42 -8.93
N ARG A 54 -25.56 -26.38 -9.03
CA ARG A 54 -24.41 -26.41 -8.10
C ARG A 54 -23.31 -25.52 -8.67
N PRO A 55 -23.00 -24.40 -8.04
CA PRO A 55 -21.91 -23.54 -8.48
C PRO A 55 -20.59 -24.31 -8.35
N ILE A 56 -19.85 -24.38 -9.45
CA ILE A 56 -18.50 -24.95 -9.46
C ILE A 56 -17.54 -23.74 -9.46
N THR A 57 -16.65 -23.71 -8.48
CA THR A 57 -15.60 -22.71 -8.40
C THR A 57 -14.29 -23.34 -8.81
N MET A 58 -13.64 -22.76 -9.81
CA MET A 58 -12.25 -23.00 -10.14
C MET A 58 -11.50 -21.69 -9.93
N ASN A 59 -10.84 -21.56 -8.80
CA ASN A 59 -10.11 -20.33 -8.47
C ASN A 59 -8.79 -20.25 -9.24
N VAL A 60 -8.81 -19.59 -10.40
CA VAL A 60 -7.63 -19.37 -11.25
C VAL A 60 -7.00 -18.01 -10.97
N LEU A 61 -7.76 -17.07 -10.40
CA LEU A 61 -7.29 -15.69 -10.18
C LEU A 61 -6.28 -15.60 -9.04
N ASP A 62 -6.52 -16.32 -7.94
CA ASP A 62 -5.61 -16.30 -6.80
C ASP A 62 -4.17 -16.70 -7.15
N PRO A 63 -3.88 -17.82 -7.86
CA PRO A 63 -2.54 -18.11 -8.33
C PRO A 63 -1.94 -17.05 -9.26
N ILE A 64 -2.76 -16.40 -10.10
CA ILE A 64 -2.29 -15.36 -11.01
C ILE A 64 -1.84 -14.12 -10.23
N VAL A 65 -2.64 -13.69 -9.23
CA VAL A 65 -2.29 -12.57 -8.35
C VAL A 65 -1.00 -12.89 -7.60
N HIS A 66 -0.91 -14.06 -6.97
CA HIS A 66 0.31 -14.48 -6.27
C HIS A 66 1.54 -14.51 -7.18
N TYR A 67 1.41 -15.03 -8.40
CA TYR A 67 2.50 -15.04 -9.37
C TYR A 67 2.96 -13.63 -9.74
N LYS A 68 2.04 -12.71 -10.02
CA LYS A 68 2.37 -11.31 -10.34
C LYS A 68 3.07 -10.62 -9.16
N VAL A 69 2.53 -10.75 -7.97
CA VAL A 69 3.14 -10.17 -6.76
C VAL A 69 4.54 -10.74 -6.54
N ALA A 70 4.70 -12.08 -6.66
CA ALA A 70 6.00 -12.72 -6.51
C ALA A 70 7.01 -12.23 -7.55
N GLN A 71 6.61 -12.01 -8.81
CA GLN A 71 7.49 -11.45 -9.83
C GLN A 71 7.97 -10.03 -9.51
N ILE A 72 7.10 -9.19 -8.95
CA ILE A 72 7.47 -7.82 -8.59
C ILE A 72 8.39 -7.83 -7.36
N VAL A 73 8.05 -8.62 -6.34
CA VAL A 73 8.82 -8.70 -5.09
C VAL A 73 10.18 -9.38 -5.28
N SER A 74 10.30 -10.28 -6.28
CA SER A 74 11.59 -10.95 -6.57
C SER A 74 12.68 -9.99 -7.09
N ASN A 75 12.29 -8.85 -7.64
CA ASN A 75 13.19 -7.77 -7.97
C ASN A 75 13.43 -6.94 -6.71
N ASP A 76 14.41 -7.37 -5.89
CA ASP A 76 14.77 -6.65 -4.66
C ASP A 76 15.28 -5.25 -5.05
N VAL A 77 14.70 -4.23 -4.44
CA VAL A 77 15.14 -2.85 -4.60
C VAL A 77 16.06 -2.56 -3.43
N ASP A 78 17.36 -2.55 -3.70
CA ASP A 78 18.35 -2.11 -2.73
C ASP A 78 18.44 -0.59 -2.73
N GLN A 79 18.64 -0.03 -1.56
CA GLN A 79 18.83 1.40 -1.35
C GLN A 79 20.32 1.65 -1.14
N GLU A 80 20.93 2.40 -2.02
CA GLU A 80 22.31 2.82 -1.91
C GLU A 80 22.36 4.31 -1.55
N VAL A 81 23.18 4.66 -0.56
CA VAL A 81 23.38 6.04 -0.12
C VAL A 81 24.73 6.52 -0.63
N GLU A 82 24.69 7.34 -1.66
CA GLU A 82 25.91 7.96 -2.21
C GLU A 82 26.19 9.33 -1.56
N PRO A 83 27.43 9.61 -1.16
CA PRO A 83 27.80 10.91 -0.65
C PRO A 83 27.82 11.96 -1.78
N PHE A 84 27.28 13.15 -1.54
CA PHE A 84 27.25 14.22 -2.52
C PHE A 84 28.66 14.77 -2.85
N LEU A 85 29.59 14.73 -1.91
CA LEU A 85 30.99 15.13 -2.07
C LEU A 85 31.89 13.92 -1.81
N PRO A 86 32.92 13.68 -2.63
CA PRO A 86 33.89 12.62 -2.43
C PRO A 86 34.85 13.01 -1.29
N ASP A 87 34.44 12.79 -0.05
CA ASP A 87 35.17 13.02 1.17
C ASP A 87 35.05 11.79 2.06
N GLU A 88 36.16 11.37 2.67
CA GLU A 88 36.22 10.17 3.51
C GLU A 88 35.22 10.23 4.68
N GLN A 89 34.97 11.42 5.23
CA GLN A 89 33.96 11.59 6.28
C GLN A 89 32.53 11.45 5.74
N ALA A 90 32.27 11.92 4.52
CA ALA A 90 30.99 11.78 3.86
C ALA A 90 30.68 10.34 3.46
N GLU A 91 31.68 9.57 3.00
CA GLU A 91 31.55 8.14 2.74
C GLU A 91 31.24 7.34 4.01
N TYR A 92 31.92 7.67 5.11
CA TYR A 92 31.63 7.05 6.41
C TYR A 92 30.22 7.35 6.91
N ALA A 93 29.77 8.60 6.75
CA ALA A 93 28.41 9.02 7.11
C ALA A 93 27.34 8.32 6.22
N ALA A 94 27.58 8.20 4.92
CA ALA A 94 26.70 7.49 3.99
C ALA A 94 26.53 6.02 4.42
N LYS A 95 27.60 5.33 4.78
CA LYS A 95 27.56 3.95 5.26
C LYS A 95 26.78 3.77 6.55
N ILE A 96 26.87 4.73 7.49
CA ILE A 96 26.08 4.72 8.74
C ILE A 96 24.59 4.93 8.41
N LEU A 97 24.27 5.82 7.47
CA LEU A 97 22.90 6.08 7.04
C LEU A 97 22.29 4.83 6.37
N GLU A 98 23.03 4.19 5.48
CA GLU A 98 22.60 2.95 4.82
C GLU A 98 22.25 1.87 5.85
N GLN A 99 23.16 1.59 6.80
CA GLN A 99 22.89 0.64 7.89
C GLN A 99 21.70 1.03 8.76
N SER A 100 21.45 2.33 8.93
CA SER A 100 20.31 2.81 9.70
C SER A 100 19.00 2.61 8.93
N ILE A 101 19.00 2.82 7.61
CA ILE A 101 17.87 2.56 6.73
C ILE A 101 17.52 1.07 6.76
N ASP A 102 18.51 0.19 6.61
CA ASP A 102 18.30 -1.26 6.65
C ASP A 102 17.63 -1.70 7.95
N ARG A 103 18.10 -1.19 9.09
CA ARG A 103 17.49 -1.48 10.40
C ARG A 103 16.02 -0.99 10.48
N VAL A 104 15.72 0.17 9.90
CA VAL A 104 14.35 0.68 9.85
C VAL A 104 13.48 -0.22 8.97
N VAL A 105 13.96 -0.62 7.79
CA VAL A 105 13.27 -1.53 6.86
C VAL A 105 12.95 -2.86 7.53
N GLU A 106 13.95 -3.47 8.20
CA GLU A 106 13.74 -4.73 8.92
C GLU A 106 12.76 -4.58 10.08
N ARG A 107 12.92 -3.56 10.89
CA ARG A 107 12.10 -3.33 12.08
C ARG A 107 10.65 -3.03 11.74
N THR A 108 10.41 -2.26 10.69
CA THR A 108 9.06 -1.93 10.22
C THR A 108 8.42 -3.07 9.44
N LYS A 109 9.17 -4.14 9.15
CA LYS A 109 8.76 -5.24 8.27
C LYS A 109 8.25 -4.71 6.91
N LEU A 110 8.98 -3.73 6.36
CA LEU A 110 8.56 -3.02 5.16
C LEU A 110 8.36 -3.97 3.98
N LYS A 111 9.23 -4.97 3.81
CA LYS A 111 9.10 -5.98 2.74
C LYS A 111 7.76 -6.73 2.81
N SER A 112 7.33 -7.13 4.01
CA SER A 112 6.02 -7.80 4.18
C SER A 112 4.84 -6.87 3.91
N LYS A 113 4.93 -5.61 4.35
CA LYS A 113 3.90 -4.60 4.06
C LYS A 113 3.82 -4.28 2.57
N HIS A 114 4.96 -4.17 1.90
CA HIS A 114 5.02 -3.97 0.45
C HIS A 114 4.34 -5.11 -0.31
N HIS A 115 4.56 -6.35 0.10
CA HIS A 115 3.88 -7.50 -0.47
C HIS A 115 2.34 -7.39 -0.34
N MET A 116 1.84 -6.97 0.82
CA MET A 116 0.40 -6.76 1.04
C MET A 116 -0.15 -5.65 0.14
N VAL A 117 0.53 -4.51 0.10
CA VAL A 117 0.14 -3.37 -0.76
C VAL A 117 0.10 -3.75 -2.24
N LEU A 118 1.08 -4.52 -2.71
CA LEU A 118 1.10 -4.99 -4.10
C LEU A 118 -0.05 -5.96 -4.39
N ARG A 119 -0.38 -6.84 -3.44
CA ARG A 119 -1.55 -7.72 -3.59
C ARG A 119 -2.82 -6.89 -3.71
N ASP A 120 -3.02 -5.94 -2.80
CA ASP A 120 -4.22 -5.09 -2.80
C ASP A 120 -4.29 -4.25 -4.10
N ALA A 121 -3.17 -3.67 -4.55
CA ALA A 121 -3.12 -2.98 -5.84
C ALA A 121 -3.45 -3.88 -7.04
N CYS A 122 -3.07 -5.17 -7.00
CA CYS A 122 -3.40 -6.11 -8.06
C CYS A 122 -4.88 -6.53 -8.06
N VAL A 123 -5.54 -6.54 -6.91
CA VAL A 123 -6.93 -6.99 -6.75
C VAL A 123 -7.90 -5.82 -6.86
N ASP A 124 -7.62 -4.73 -6.15
CA ASP A 124 -8.53 -3.60 -5.97
C ASP A 124 -8.25 -2.45 -6.96
N GLY A 125 -7.09 -2.49 -7.62
CA GLY A 125 -6.66 -1.50 -8.62
C GLY A 125 -5.73 -0.43 -8.08
N ASP A 126 -5.87 -0.04 -6.81
CA ASP A 126 -5.00 0.90 -6.13
C ASP A 126 -4.72 0.46 -4.69
N ALA A 127 -3.59 0.92 -4.16
CA ALA A 127 -3.24 0.72 -2.77
C ALA A 127 -2.30 1.84 -2.30
N ALA A 128 -2.30 2.13 -1.01
CA ALA A 128 -1.47 3.17 -0.44
C ALA A 128 -0.72 2.70 0.81
N LEU A 129 0.53 3.12 0.92
CA LEU A 129 1.35 2.92 2.12
C LEU A 129 1.66 4.27 2.74
N TYR A 130 1.25 4.45 3.99
CA TYR A 130 1.49 5.68 4.72
C TYR A 130 2.67 5.54 5.68
N PHE A 131 3.64 6.43 5.56
CA PHE A 131 4.80 6.51 6.45
C PHE A 131 4.64 7.72 7.37
N TYR A 132 4.84 7.50 8.65
CA TYR A 132 4.87 8.58 9.63
C TYR A 132 5.91 8.31 10.70
N PHE A 133 6.44 9.39 11.28
CA PHE A 133 7.36 9.33 12.39
C PHE A 133 6.59 9.45 13.70
N ASP A 134 6.70 8.45 14.57
CA ASP A 134 6.07 8.44 15.89
C ASP A 134 7.11 8.79 16.98
N ALA A 135 7.16 10.06 17.33
CA ALA A 135 8.07 10.57 18.36
C ALA A 135 7.79 10.02 19.78
N SER A 136 6.62 9.44 20.02
CA SER A 136 6.27 8.86 21.33
C SER A 136 6.95 7.51 21.59
N LYS A 137 7.39 6.85 20.53
CA LYS A 137 8.13 5.59 20.64
C LYS A 137 9.60 5.86 20.94
N GLN A 138 10.03 5.54 22.16
CA GLN A 138 11.41 5.70 22.64
C GLN A 138 12.40 4.69 21.97
N SER A 139 12.37 4.61 20.67
CA SER A 139 13.19 3.64 19.96
C SER A 139 14.44 4.25 19.32
N GLY A 140 14.64 5.56 19.43
CA GLY A 140 15.69 6.30 18.75
C GLY A 140 15.47 6.54 17.26
N PHE A 141 14.42 5.90 16.67
CA PHE A 141 14.09 6.00 15.25
C PHE A 141 12.60 6.34 14.99
N GLY A 142 11.84 6.73 16.03
CA GLY A 142 10.42 7.04 15.93
C GLY A 142 9.50 5.82 15.90
#